data_a45d8abf3d112585ecc8d8122c26294d
#
_entry.id   a45d8abf3d112585ecc8d8122c26294d
#
_cell.length_a   1.000
_cell.length_b   1.000
_cell.length_c   1.000
_cell.angle_alpha   90.00
_cell.angle_beta   90.00
_cell.angle_gamma   90.00
#
_symmetry.space_group_name_H-M   'P 1'
#
loop_
_entity.id
_entity.type
_entity.pdbx_description
1 polymer ?
#
loop_
_entity_poly.entity_id
_entity_poly.type
_entity_poly.pdbx_seq_one_letter_code
_entity_poly.pdbx_strand_id
1 'polypeptide(L)' 'MKVRVITSFNDKTEGFINRPINEVFECSEQRAKQLIDGGLVA' A
#
# COMPACT_ATOMS: atom_id res chain seq x y z
N MET A 1 9.49 0.48 -5.98
CA MET A 1 8.76 1.74 -5.96
C MET A 1 8.24 2.00 -4.55
N LYS A 2 8.48 3.18 -4.03
CA LYS A 2 8.01 3.55 -2.70
C LYS A 2 6.65 4.22 -2.76
N VAL A 3 5.78 3.85 -1.86
CA VAL A 3 4.43 4.43 -1.78
C VAL A 3 4.14 4.82 -0.34
N ARG A 4 3.24 5.78 -0.17
CA ARG A 4 2.77 6.21 1.15
C ARG A 4 1.31 5.84 1.30
N VAL A 5 0.97 5.25 2.44
CA VAL A 5 -0.40 4.88 2.76
C VAL A 5 -1.22 6.14 3.03
N ILE A 6 -2.33 6.31 2.30
CA ILE A 6 -3.26 7.41 2.49
C ILE A 6 -4.58 6.94 3.11
N THR A 7 -4.86 5.65 3.04
CA THR A 7 -6.02 5.04 3.68
C THR A 7 -5.57 3.73 4.32
N SER A 8 -5.74 3.59 5.61
CA SER A 8 -5.34 2.39 6.34
C SER A 8 -6.00 1.15 5.73
N PHE A 9 -5.24 0.07 5.57
CA PHE A 9 -5.75 -1.17 4.99
C PHE A 9 -4.96 -2.38 5.49
N ASN A 10 -5.53 -3.57 5.29
CA ASN A 10 -4.85 -4.83 5.58
C ASN A 10 -4.23 -5.35 4.28
N ASP A 11 -2.92 -5.53 4.27
CA ASP A 11 -2.18 -5.95 3.08
C ASP A 11 -2.19 -7.47 2.97
N LYS A 12 -3.00 -7.99 2.07
CA LYS A 12 -3.16 -9.43 1.87
C LYS A 12 -1.89 -10.11 1.40
N THR A 13 -1.06 -9.42 0.64
CA THR A 13 0.16 -10.00 0.07
C THR A 13 1.26 -10.14 1.11
N GLU A 14 1.12 -9.48 2.24
CA GLU A 14 2.09 -9.52 3.33
C GLU A 14 1.48 -10.17 4.58
N GLY A 15 0.61 -11.16 4.40
CA GLY A 15 0.02 -11.90 5.51
C GLY A 15 -0.98 -11.10 6.32
N PHE A 16 -1.73 -10.23 5.67
CA PHE A 16 -2.74 -9.38 6.33
C PHE A 16 -2.15 -8.39 7.32
N ILE A 17 -0.91 -7.94 7.08
CA ILE A 17 -0.31 -6.90 7.90
C ILE A 17 -1.10 -5.60 7.71
N ASN A 18 -1.46 -4.95 8.81
CA ASN A 18 -2.12 -3.66 8.75
C ASN A 18 -1.14 -2.58 8.32
N ARG A 19 -1.54 -1.77 7.34
CA ARG A 19 -0.75 -0.64 6.86
C ARG A 19 -1.37 0.64 7.38
N PRO A 20 -0.81 1.26 8.40
CA PRO A 20 -1.37 2.50 8.95
C PRO A 20 -1.13 3.69 8.02
N ILE A 21 -1.94 4.72 8.19
CA ILE A 21 -1.80 5.96 7.42
C ILE A 21 -0.41 6.55 7.63
N ASN A 22 0.16 7.07 6.55
CA ASN A 22 1.49 7.69 6.50
C ASN A 22 2.67 6.70 6.52
N GLU A 23 2.41 5.39 6.56
CA GLU A 23 3.49 4.43 6.41
C GLU A 23 4.04 4.51 4.99
N VAL A 24 5.37 4.50 4.87
CA VAL A 24 6.05 4.42 3.57
C VAL A 24 6.66 3.04 3.45
N PHE A 25 6.38 2.36 2.34
CA PHE A 25 6.95 1.04 2.13
C PHE A 25 7.28 0.84 0.65
N GLU A 26 8.12 -0.15 0.39
CA GLU A 26 8.52 -0.47 -0.96
C GLU A 26 7.72 -1.64 -1.51
N CYS A 27 7.31 -1.55 -2.78
CA CYS A 27 6.60 -2.63 -3.45
C CYS A 27 6.93 -2.59 -4.95
N SER A 28 6.52 -3.62 -5.67
CA SER A 28 6.69 -3.64 -7.12
C SER A 28 5.82 -2.57 -7.76
N GLU A 29 6.22 -2.15 -8.95
CA GLU A 29 5.46 -1.16 -9.72
C GLU A 29 4.03 -1.65 -9.99
N GLN A 30 3.89 -2.93 -10.31
CA GLN A 30 2.58 -3.53 -10.57
C GLN A 30 1.69 -3.48 -9.33
N ARG A 31 2.25 -3.81 -8.17
CA ARG A 31 1.49 -3.76 -6.92
C ARG A 31 1.14 -2.31 -6.57
N ALA A 32 2.06 -1.39 -6.78
CA ALA A 32 1.83 0.02 -6.52
C ALA A 32 0.64 0.55 -7.33
N LYS A 33 0.56 0.18 -8.60
CA LYS A 33 -0.58 0.58 -9.45
C LYS A 33 -1.91 0.11 -8.89
N GLN A 34 -1.95 -1.14 -8.43
CA GLN A 34 -3.17 -1.70 -7.84
C GLN A 34 -3.61 -0.92 -6.61
N LEU A 35 -2.66 -0.59 -5.75
CA LEU A 35 -2.95 0.14 -4.52
C LEU A 35 -3.36 1.58 -4.80
N ILE A 36 -2.73 2.22 -5.76
CA ILE A 36 -3.06 3.59 -6.16
C ILE A 36 -4.47 3.62 -6.76
N ASP A 37 -4.77 2.67 -7.64
CA ASP A 37 -6.11 2.58 -8.26
C ASP A 37 -7.19 2.35 -7.21
N GLY A 38 -6.88 1.66 -6.14
CA GLY A 38 -7.80 1.44 -5.04
C GLY A 38 -7.91 2.61 -4.06
N GLY A 39 -7.10 3.66 -4.26
CA GLY A 39 -7.10 4.82 -3.38
C GLY A 39 -6.48 4.57 -2.02
N LEU A 40 -5.62 3.55 -1.92
CA LEU A 40 -5.01 3.17 -0.64
C LEU A 40 -3.67 3.84 -0.41
N VAL A 41 -2.91 4.09 -1.46
CA VAL A 41 -1.58 4.70 -1.38
C VAL A 41 -1.40 5.75 -2.47
N ALA A 42 -0.35 6.53 -2.30
CA ALA A 42 0.01 7.54 -3.30
C ALA A 42 1.51 7.48 -3.63
#